data_6a8590907a7d587f7c2fdc71c6fdde23
#
_entry.id   6a8590907a7d587f7c2fdc71c6fdde23
#
_cell.length_a   1.000
_cell.length_b   1.000
_cell.length_c   1.000
_cell.angle_alpha   90.00
_cell.angle_beta   90.00
_cell.angle_gamma   90.00
#
_symmetry.space_group_name_H-M   'P 1'
#
loop_
_entity.id
_entity.type
_entity.pdbx_description
1 polymer ?
#
loop_
_entity_poly.entity_id
_entity_poly.type
_entity_poly.pdbx_seq_one_letter_code
_entity_poly.pdbx_strand_id
1 'polypeptide(L)'
;MANPLVSIDHQHYEIIENVRDGWNEEAFIKRYSDILNKFDYIVGDWGYEQLRLRGFYDDKNQKSSFDTKISTLIDYLMEYCSFGCAYFVLKKMPVKQHKSLEH
;
A
#
# COMPACT_ATOMS: atom_id res chain seq x y z
N MET A 1 -18.27 -3.05 -7.93
CA MET A 1 -17.89 -3.96 -6.84
C MET A 1 -16.84 -3.32 -5.98
N ALA A 2 -16.93 -3.56 -4.69
CA ALA A 2 -15.94 -3.01 -3.78
C ALA A 2 -14.63 -3.79 -3.87
N ASN A 3 -13.52 -3.10 -3.69
CA ASN A 3 -12.23 -3.74 -3.62
C ASN A 3 -12.09 -4.49 -2.30
N PRO A 4 -11.30 -5.55 -2.25
CA PRO A 4 -11.07 -6.27 -1.00
C PRO A 4 -10.44 -5.37 0.06
N LEU A 5 -10.76 -5.63 1.30
CA LEU A 5 -10.21 -4.90 2.43
C LEU A 5 -9.28 -5.79 3.23
N VAL A 6 -8.23 -5.18 3.78
CA VAL A 6 -7.23 -5.86 4.59
C VAL A 6 -7.15 -5.14 5.92
N SER A 7 -7.09 -5.91 7.00
CA SER A 7 -6.94 -5.36 8.36
C SER A 7 -5.64 -5.84 8.95
N ILE A 8 -4.85 -4.91 9.49
CA ILE A 8 -3.63 -5.27 10.21
C ILE A 8 -3.34 -4.18 11.23
N ASP A 9 -3.07 -4.58 12.48
CA ASP A 9 -2.72 -3.66 13.56
C ASP A 9 -3.70 -2.50 13.67
N HIS A 10 -4.99 -2.81 13.61
CA HIS A 10 -6.07 -1.83 13.73
C HIS A 10 -6.11 -0.85 12.56
N GLN A 11 -5.31 -1.06 11.52
CA GLN A 11 -5.38 -0.29 10.30
C GLN A 11 -6.14 -1.08 9.25
N HIS A 12 -6.86 -0.36 8.41
CA HIS A 12 -7.62 -0.98 7.32
C HIS A 12 -7.12 -0.43 6.01
N TYR A 13 -6.94 -1.31 5.05
CA TYR A 13 -6.46 -0.95 3.72
C TYR A 13 -7.39 -1.52 2.68
N GLU A 14 -7.48 -0.83 1.56
CA GLU A 14 -8.23 -1.29 0.40
C GLU A 14 -7.22 -1.69 -0.67
N ILE A 15 -7.39 -2.88 -1.26
CA ILE A 15 -6.51 -3.33 -2.35
C ILE A 15 -7.02 -2.69 -3.63
N ILE A 16 -6.37 -1.62 -4.08
CA ILE A 16 -6.84 -0.89 -5.26
C ILE A 16 -6.17 -1.38 -6.54
N GLU A 17 -5.04 -2.08 -6.44
CA GLU A 17 -4.38 -2.71 -7.57
C GLU A 17 -3.85 -4.06 -7.15
N ASN A 18 -4.02 -5.06 -8.02
CA ASN A 18 -3.47 -6.39 -7.77
C ASN A 18 -3.08 -6.95 -9.13
N VAL A 19 -1.81 -6.82 -9.47
CA VAL A 19 -1.32 -7.15 -10.80
C VAL A 19 -0.54 -8.45 -10.74
N ARG A 20 -0.88 -9.36 -11.64
CA ARG A 20 -0.25 -10.68 -11.76
C ARG A 20 -0.31 -11.45 -10.45
N ASP A 21 -1.43 -11.28 -9.74
CA ASP A 21 -1.66 -12.02 -8.51
C ASP A 21 -0.60 -11.70 -7.45
N GLY A 22 -0.20 -10.45 -7.39
CA GLY A 22 0.85 -10.04 -6.46
C GLY A 22 0.45 -10.05 -5.00
N TRP A 23 -0.84 -9.96 -4.70
CA TRP A 23 -1.29 -9.92 -3.32
C TRP A 23 -1.13 -11.29 -2.67
N ASN A 24 -0.48 -11.31 -1.53
CA ASN A 24 -0.32 -12.50 -0.72
C ASN A 24 -0.38 -12.05 0.74
N GLU A 25 -1.47 -12.38 1.41
CA GLU A 25 -1.72 -11.88 2.74
C GLU A 25 -0.64 -12.33 3.73
N GLU A 26 -0.24 -13.58 3.64
CA GLU A 26 0.75 -14.11 4.56
C GLU A 26 2.09 -13.40 4.39
N ALA A 27 2.51 -13.19 3.15
CA ALA A 27 3.76 -12.49 2.88
C ALA A 27 3.68 -11.04 3.33
N PHE A 28 2.51 -10.41 3.11
CA PHE A 28 2.32 -9.02 3.53
C PHE A 28 2.46 -8.90 5.05
N ILE A 29 1.80 -9.78 5.79
CA ILE A 29 1.84 -9.73 7.25
C ILE A 29 3.28 -9.92 7.75
N LYS A 30 4.04 -10.81 7.12
CA LYS A 30 5.42 -11.03 7.52
C LYS A 30 6.31 -9.83 7.29
N ARG A 31 6.01 -9.03 6.26
CA ARG A 31 6.84 -7.89 5.91
C ARG A 31 6.33 -6.58 6.51
N TYR A 32 5.09 -6.57 6.96
CA TYR A 32 4.51 -5.35 7.47
C TYR A 32 5.25 -4.87 8.72
N SER A 33 5.46 -3.57 8.80
CA SER A 33 6.03 -2.93 9.98
C SER A 33 5.15 -1.72 10.30
N ASP A 34 4.98 -1.42 11.58
CA ASP A 34 4.10 -0.32 11.95
C ASP A 34 4.62 1.03 11.48
N ILE A 35 5.89 1.14 11.07
CA ILE A 35 6.34 2.39 10.47
C ILE A 35 5.63 2.66 9.14
N LEU A 36 5.05 1.64 8.54
CA LEU A 36 4.32 1.83 7.28
C LEU A 36 2.97 2.47 7.49
N ASN A 37 2.43 2.46 8.71
CA ASN A 37 1.08 2.97 8.89
C ASN A 37 0.99 4.49 8.80
N LYS A 38 2.12 5.19 8.76
CA LYS A 38 2.12 6.65 8.56
C LYS A 38 1.85 7.03 7.11
N PHE A 39 2.01 6.11 6.18
CA PHE A 39 1.82 6.39 4.76
C PHE A 39 0.38 6.21 4.35
N ASP A 40 -0.02 6.91 3.30
CA ASP A 40 -1.38 6.80 2.77
C ASP A 40 -1.56 5.58 1.88
N TYR A 41 -0.46 5.08 1.31
CA TYR A 41 -0.47 3.93 0.42
C TYR A 41 0.68 3.02 0.76
N ILE A 42 0.49 1.72 0.54
CA ILE A 42 1.57 0.74 0.65
C ILE A 42 1.60 -0.02 -0.67
N VAL A 43 2.78 -0.06 -1.28
CA VAL A 43 2.99 -0.80 -2.53
C VAL A 43 3.85 -2.00 -2.19
N GLY A 44 3.41 -3.17 -2.65
CA GLY A 44 4.20 -4.39 -2.52
C GLY A 44 4.58 -4.89 -3.89
N ASP A 45 5.87 -5.15 -4.10
CA ASP A 45 6.32 -5.70 -5.37
C ASP A 45 7.24 -6.89 -5.11
N TRP A 46 7.17 -7.84 -6.03
CA TRP A 46 7.93 -9.08 -5.90
C TRP A 46 9.20 -9.01 -6.71
N GLY A 47 10.34 -9.22 -6.05
CA GLY A 47 11.62 -9.30 -6.71
C GLY A 47 12.40 -10.46 -6.15
N TYR A 48 12.91 -11.32 -7.01
CA TYR A 48 13.70 -12.49 -6.59
C TYR A 48 12.94 -13.32 -5.56
N GLU A 49 11.63 -13.49 -5.78
CA GLU A 49 10.77 -14.30 -4.92
C GLU A 49 10.62 -13.73 -3.51
N GLN A 50 10.91 -12.47 -3.34
CA GLN A 50 10.73 -11.79 -2.06
C GLN A 50 9.80 -10.60 -2.24
N LEU A 51 8.92 -10.43 -1.28
CA LEU A 51 8.01 -9.30 -1.26
C LEU A 51 8.72 -8.11 -0.62
N ARG A 52 8.65 -6.96 -1.28
CA ARG A 52 9.15 -5.70 -0.74
C ARG A 52 7.98 -4.77 -0.57
N LEU A 53 7.95 -4.04 0.54
CA LEU A 53 6.90 -3.07 0.81
C LEU A 53 7.50 -1.68 0.84
N ARG A 54 6.77 -0.73 0.26
CA ARG A 54 7.19 0.66 0.25
C ARG A 54 5.97 1.54 0.48
N GLY A 55 6.13 2.55 1.35
CA GLY A 55 5.05 3.49 1.65
C GLY A 55 5.10 4.69 0.74
N PHE A 56 3.92 5.20 0.41
CA PHE A 56 3.77 6.42 -0.38
C PHE A 56 2.73 7.30 0.28
N TYR A 57 2.87 8.60 0.11
CA TYR A 57 1.91 9.57 0.59
C TYR A 57 0.99 10.00 -0.55
N ASP A 58 -0.21 10.39 -0.19
CA ASP A 58 -1.06 11.11 -1.14
C ASP A 58 -0.30 12.37 -1.57
N ASP A 59 -0.46 12.75 -2.83
CA ASP A 59 0.27 13.89 -3.37
C ASP A 59 0.01 15.16 -2.58
N LYS A 60 -1.17 15.28 -1.97
CA LYS A 60 -1.55 16.47 -1.21
C LYS A 60 -1.09 16.43 0.23
N ASN A 61 -0.49 15.33 0.67
CA ASN A 61 -0.02 15.21 2.04
C ASN A 61 1.21 16.09 2.23
N GLN A 62 1.20 16.91 3.27
CA GLN A 62 2.31 17.84 3.52
C GLN A 62 3.61 17.10 3.79
N LYS A 63 3.54 15.85 4.22
CA LYS A 63 4.73 15.06 4.48
C LYS A 63 5.33 14.44 3.22
N SER A 64 4.63 14.57 2.08
CA SER A 64 5.14 13.96 0.84
C SER A 64 6.36 14.71 0.35
N SER A 65 7.26 13.97 -0.27
CA SER A 65 8.40 14.54 -0.98
C SER A 65 8.32 14.05 -2.41
N PHE A 66 9.24 14.54 -3.23
CA PHE A 66 9.19 14.22 -4.66
C PHE A 66 9.09 12.72 -4.92
N ASP A 67 9.86 11.94 -4.17
CA ASP A 67 9.93 10.50 -4.42
C ASP A 67 8.99 9.66 -3.53
N THR A 68 8.16 10.31 -2.71
CA THR A 68 7.18 9.59 -1.88
C THR A 68 5.75 9.87 -2.27
N LYS A 69 5.51 10.67 -3.29
CA LYS A 69 4.15 10.94 -3.76
C LYS A 69 3.63 9.74 -4.52
N ILE A 70 2.37 9.40 -4.29
CA ILE A 70 1.79 8.24 -4.99
C ILE A 70 1.82 8.43 -6.51
N SER A 71 1.81 9.66 -6.98
CA SER A 71 1.86 9.91 -8.42
C SER A 71 3.17 9.46 -9.04
N THR A 72 4.22 9.19 -8.23
CA THR A 72 5.49 8.68 -8.75
C THR A 72 5.54 7.16 -8.77
N LEU A 73 4.42 6.49 -8.47
CA LEU A 73 4.40 5.04 -8.40
C LEU A 73 4.85 4.38 -9.69
N ILE A 74 4.39 4.88 -10.83
CA ILE A 74 4.76 4.29 -12.11
C ILE A 74 6.27 4.34 -12.31
N ASP A 75 6.89 5.48 -11.98
CA ASP A 75 8.34 5.61 -12.10
C ASP A 75 9.06 4.63 -11.17
N TYR A 76 8.54 4.48 -9.95
CA TYR A 76 9.11 3.53 -9.01
C TYR A 76 9.06 2.11 -9.58
N LEU A 77 7.91 1.72 -10.11
CA LEU A 77 7.75 0.37 -10.64
C LEU A 77 8.64 0.13 -11.85
N MET A 78 8.82 1.15 -12.69
CA MET A 78 9.67 1.01 -13.86
C MET A 78 11.14 0.86 -13.46
N GLU A 79 11.52 1.45 -12.34
CA GLU A 79 12.91 1.41 -11.90
C GLU A 79 13.23 0.17 -11.08
N TYR A 80 12.32 -0.24 -10.20
CA TYR A 80 12.62 -1.27 -9.20
C TYR A 80 11.89 -2.58 -9.44
N CYS A 81 10.86 -2.58 -10.25
CA CYS A 81 10.07 -3.77 -10.51
C CYS A 81 10.38 -4.23 -11.93
N SER A 82 10.87 -5.44 -12.05
CA SER A 82 11.18 -5.98 -13.37
C SER A 82 9.95 -5.95 -14.25
N PHE A 83 10.16 -5.85 -15.56
CA PHE A 83 9.06 -5.92 -16.49
C PHE A 83 8.24 -7.18 -16.21
N GLY A 84 6.95 -6.99 -16.03
CA GLY A 84 6.06 -8.11 -15.77
C GLY A 84 6.07 -8.64 -14.36
N CYS A 85 6.70 -7.93 -13.40
CA CYS A 85 6.69 -8.40 -12.03
C CYS A 85 5.28 -8.28 -11.44
N ALA A 86 5.02 -9.08 -10.40
CA ALA A 86 3.76 -9.01 -9.66
C ALA A 86 3.83 -7.91 -8.63
N TYR A 87 2.74 -7.16 -8.46
CA TYR A 87 2.69 -6.13 -7.42
C TYR A 87 1.25 -5.85 -7.02
N PHE A 88 1.11 -5.15 -5.90
CA PHE A 88 -0.20 -4.68 -5.44
C PHE A 88 -0.05 -3.31 -4.82
N VAL A 89 -1.16 -2.59 -4.74
CA VAL A 89 -1.21 -1.28 -4.12
C VAL A 89 -2.36 -1.27 -3.13
N LEU A 90 -2.04 -0.88 -1.90
CA LEU A 90 -3.02 -0.74 -0.83
C LEU A 90 -3.22 0.74 -0.53
N LYS A 91 -4.47 1.14 -0.35
CA LYS A 91 -4.80 2.49 0.07
C LYS A 91 -5.31 2.44 1.49
N LYS A 92 -4.71 3.23 2.38
CA LYS A 92 -5.14 3.25 3.77
C LYS A 92 -6.53 3.87 3.87
N MET A 93 -7.42 3.18 4.57
CA MET A 93 -8.76 3.68 4.78
C MET A 93 -8.78 4.61 5.98
N PRO A 94 -9.57 5.68 5.92
CA PRO A 94 -9.67 6.54 7.11
C PRO A 94 -10.29 5.78 8.26
N VAL A 95 -9.84 6.12 9.48
CA VAL A 95 -10.42 5.55 10.67
C VAL A 95 -11.80 6.15 10.83
N LYS A 96 -12.81 5.31 10.99
CA LYS A 96 -14.16 5.78 11.17
C LYS A 96 -14.50 5.74 12.62
N GLN A 97 -14.60 6.84 13.16
CA GLN A 97 -14.87 6.84 14.56
C GLN A 97 -16.09 7.54 14.95
N HIS A 98 -15.61 7.66 14.37
CA HIS A 98 -16.25 8.12 14.50
C HIS A 98 -17.21 8.14 14.63
N LYS A 99 -17.35 7.98 14.47
CA LYS A 99 -18.17 7.87 14.30
C LYS A 99 -18.91 7.92 14.94
N SER A 100 -18.67 8.02 14.95
CA SER A 100 -19.28 8.00 15.35
C SER A 100 -19.90 8.30 16.03
N LEU A 101 -19.74 8.47 16.35
CA LEU A 101 -20.20 8.60 16.90
C LEU A 101 -20.88 9.00 17.31
N GLU A 102 -20.71 8.93 17.22
CA GLU A 102 -21.19 9.15 17.38
C GLU A 102 -21.79 9.45 17.76
N HIS A 103 -21.78 9.65 18.11
CA HIS A 103 -22.26 9.81 18.22
C HIS A 103 -22.62 10.05 18.53
#